data_53a4e008470040894f3216ef81259f4a
#
_entry.id   53a4e008470040894f3216ef81259f4a
#
_cell.length_a   1.000
_cell.length_b   1.000
_cell.length_c   1.000
_cell.angle_alpha   90.00
_cell.angle_beta   90.00
_cell.angle_gamma   90.00
#
_symmetry.space_group_name_H-M   'P 1'
#
loop_
_entity.id
_entity.type
_entity.pdbx_description
1 polymer ?
#
loop_
_entity_poly.entity_id
_entity_poly.type
_entity_poly.pdbx_seq_one_letter_code
_entity_poly.pdbx_strand_id
1 'polypeptide(L)'
;MKRWRRRLALVGLPLALLWLADRLFPLPLPEDGLARVVLAEDGTPLWRFADAEGVWRYPVTPQEVSPLYLEALLTYEDRWFYQHPGVNPLALGRAAWQNLSGGRVLSGGSTLSMQVARLLDPHQRTLAGKFKQLWRTLQLEWHLSKDEILTLYLNRAPFGGTLQGVAAASWAY
;
A
#
# COMPACT_ATOMS: atom_id res chain seq x y z
N MET A 1 -6.00 39.82 20.22
CA MET A 1 -6.11 38.50 20.86
C MET A 1 -7.19 37.58 20.27
N LYS A 2 -8.40 38.04 19.95
CA LYS A 2 -9.49 37.16 19.41
C LYS A 2 -9.23 36.52 18.06
N ARG A 3 -8.51 37.18 17.13
CA ARG A 3 -8.23 36.69 15.78
C ARG A 3 -7.25 35.49 15.75
N TRP A 4 -6.26 35.46 16.64
CA TRP A 4 -5.28 34.36 16.74
C TRP A 4 -5.90 33.09 17.32
N ARG A 5 -6.72 33.23 18.37
CA ARG A 5 -7.48 32.11 18.97
C ARG A 5 -8.43 31.46 17.94
N ARG A 6 -9.07 32.25 17.08
CA ARG A 6 -9.92 31.71 15.98
C ARG A 6 -9.08 30.96 14.93
N ARG A 7 -7.88 31.45 14.58
CA ARG A 7 -6.98 30.77 13.65
C ARG A 7 -6.44 29.47 14.24
N LEU A 8 -6.07 29.43 15.49
CA LEU A 8 -5.66 28.22 16.20
C LEU A 8 -6.81 27.19 16.27
N ALA A 9 -8.04 27.62 16.53
CA ALA A 9 -9.20 26.73 16.54
C ALA A 9 -9.51 26.16 15.14
N LEU A 10 -9.36 26.95 14.08
CA LEU A 10 -9.60 26.53 12.70
C LEU A 10 -8.61 25.45 12.21
N VAL A 11 -7.40 25.41 12.74
CA VAL A 11 -6.39 24.39 12.39
C VAL A 11 -6.37 23.26 13.43
N GLY A 12 -6.48 23.58 14.70
CA GLY A 12 -6.39 22.59 15.78
C GLY A 12 -7.58 21.62 15.80
N LEU A 13 -8.80 22.12 15.53
CA LEU A 13 -9.99 21.26 15.54
C LEU A 13 -9.96 20.16 14.45
N PRO A 14 -9.66 20.46 13.17
CA PRO A 14 -9.52 19.41 12.17
C PRO A 14 -8.43 18.39 12.50
N LEU A 15 -7.28 18.83 13.00
CA LEU A 15 -6.20 17.92 13.41
C LEU A 15 -6.61 17.02 14.57
N ALA A 16 -7.32 17.56 15.57
CA ALA A 16 -7.85 16.78 16.67
C ALA A 16 -8.90 15.75 16.21
N LEU A 17 -9.75 16.13 15.25
CA LEU A 17 -10.74 15.23 14.67
C LEU A 17 -10.07 14.11 13.86
N LEU A 18 -9.04 14.42 13.07
CA LEU A 18 -8.25 13.41 12.34
C LEU A 18 -7.55 12.45 13.30
N TRP A 19 -6.94 12.98 14.37
CA TRP A 19 -6.31 12.16 15.39
C TRP A 19 -7.33 11.25 16.11
N LEU A 20 -8.50 11.79 16.46
CA LEU A 20 -9.58 11.01 17.06
C LEU A 20 -10.10 9.93 16.11
N ALA A 21 -10.31 10.27 14.83
CA ALA A 21 -10.72 9.31 13.80
C ALA A 21 -9.70 8.18 13.64
N ASP A 22 -8.40 8.49 13.67
CA ASP A 22 -7.34 7.50 13.62
C ASP A 22 -7.40 6.53 14.82
N ARG A 23 -7.69 7.05 16.02
CA ARG A 23 -7.85 6.23 17.24
C ARG A 23 -9.11 5.37 17.24
N LEU A 24 -10.21 5.87 16.68
CA LEU A 24 -11.49 5.15 16.61
C LEU A 24 -11.51 4.11 15.49
N PHE A 25 -10.76 4.35 14.41
CA PHE A 25 -10.67 3.49 13.24
C PHE A 25 -9.20 3.15 12.93
N PRO A 26 -8.52 2.37 13.78
CA PRO A 26 -7.11 2.07 13.62
C PRO A 26 -6.81 1.41 12.29
N LEU A 27 -5.58 1.61 11.81
CA LEU A 27 -5.10 0.97 10.59
C LEU A 27 -5.05 -0.54 10.78
N PRO A 28 -5.72 -1.34 9.92
CA PRO A 28 -5.71 -2.79 10.02
C PRO A 28 -4.38 -3.35 9.50
N LEU A 29 -3.34 -3.25 10.32
CA LEU A 29 -2.08 -3.92 9.98
C LEU A 29 -2.27 -5.43 10.12
N PRO A 30 -1.70 -6.21 9.20
CA PRO A 30 -1.83 -7.66 9.27
C PRO A 30 -1.06 -8.20 10.48
N GLU A 31 -1.69 -9.07 11.23
CA GLU A 31 -0.99 -9.97 12.13
C GLU A 31 -0.25 -11.01 11.28
N ASP A 32 1.01 -11.30 11.65
CA ASP A 32 1.93 -12.11 10.84
C ASP A 32 1.48 -13.58 10.73
N GLY A 33 0.60 -13.86 9.79
CA GLY A 33 0.33 -15.22 9.30
C GLY A 33 1.35 -15.53 8.20
N LEU A 34 2.59 -15.92 8.58
CA LEU A 34 3.61 -16.23 7.59
C LEU A 34 3.52 -17.70 7.18
N ALA A 35 3.63 -17.93 5.89
CA ALA A 35 3.84 -19.24 5.32
C ALA A 35 5.21 -19.79 5.77
N ARG A 36 5.30 -21.11 5.95
CA ARG A 36 6.52 -21.77 6.45
C ARG A 36 7.35 -22.31 5.30
N VAL A 37 8.67 -22.21 5.45
CA VAL A 37 9.65 -22.82 4.55
C VAL A 37 10.49 -23.78 5.38
N VAL A 38 10.62 -25.02 4.92
CA VAL A 38 11.59 -25.99 5.47
C VAL A 38 12.90 -25.82 4.73
N LEU A 39 13.96 -25.58 5.46
CA LEU A 39 15.30 -25.41 4.92
C LEU A 39 16.16 -26.63 5.25
N ALA A 40 17.09 -26.98 4.37
CA ALA A 40 18.21 -27.88 4.67
C ALA A 40 19.21 -27.16 5.59
N GLU A 41 20.19 -27.91 6.10
CA GLU A 41 21.24 -27.40 6.97
C GLU A 41 22.07 -26.26 6.31
N ASP A 42 22.23 -26.31 5.01
CA ASP A 42 22.93 -25.31 4.19
C ASP A 42 22.04 -24.09 3.81
N GLY A 43 20.79 -24.05 4.31
CA GLY A 43 19.83 -22.99 3.98
C GLY A 43 19.05 -23.22 2.67
N THR A 44 19.28 -24.31 1.95
CA THR A 44 18.55 -24.62 0.74
C THR A 44 17.07 -24.91 1.04
N PRO A 45 16.09 -24.25 0.39
CA PRO A 45 14.68 -24.52 0.59
C PRO A 45 14.29 -25.92 0.11
N LEU A 46 13.87 -26.79 1.03
CA LEU A 46 13.42 -28.15 0.73
C LEU A 46 11.92 -28.20 0.44
N TRP A 47 11.12 -27.46 1.22
CA TRP A 47 9.68 -27.47 1.05
C TRP A 47 9.06 -26.17 1.52
N ARG A 48 7.98 -25.78 0.88
CA ARG A 48 7.20 -24.58 1.17
C ARG A 48 5.78 -24.97 1.50
N PHE A 49 5.18 -24.31 2.50
CA PHE A 49 3.79 -24.47 2.87
C PHE A 49 3.03 -23.18 2.58
N ALA A 50 1.73 -23.30 2.32
CA ALA A 50 0.84 -22.14 2.39
C ALA A 50 0.64 -21.75 3.87
N ASP A 51 0.17 -20.51 4.11
CA ASP A 51 -0.27 -20.07 5.43
C ASP A 51 -1.60 -20.74 5.84
N ALA A 52 -2.14 -20.36 7.01
CA ALA A 52 -3.38 -20.94 7.55
C ALA A 52 -4.60 -20.68 6.65
N GLU A 53 -4.56 -19.62 5.84
CA GLU A 53 -5.59 -19.25 4.87
C GLU A 53 -5.41 -19.94 3.51
N GLY A 54 -4.40 -20.77 3.34
CA GLY A 54 -4.06 -21.43 2.08
C GLY A 54 -3.36 -20.51 1.08
N VAL A 55 -2.83 -19.38 1.52
CA VAL A 55 -2.11 -18.39 0.70
C VAL A 55 -0.61 -18.65 0.78
N TRP A 56 0.04 -18.61 -0.39
CA TRP A 56 1.48 -18.72 -0.52
C TRP A 56 2.07 -17.31 -0.41
N ARG A 57 2.58 -16.98 0.79
CA ARG A 57 3.09 -15.66 1.13
C ARG A 57 4.36 -15.82 1.96
N TYR A 58 5.50 -15.44 1.41
CA TYR A 58 6.80 -15.54 2.06
C TYR A 58 7.35 -14.14 2.30
N PRO A 59 7.76 -13.83 3.53
CA PRO A 59 8.25 -12.51 3.88
C PRO A 59 9.52 -12.19 3.10
N VAL A 60 9.62 -10.96 2.66
CA VAL A 60 10.78 -10.40 1.99
C VAL A 60 10.86 -8.91 2.29
N THR A 61 12.08 -8.43 2.47
CA THR A 61 12.38 -7.00 2.60
C THR A 61 12.82 -6.41 1.26
N PRO A 62 12.76 -5.09 1.07
CA PRO A 62 13.26 -4.46 -0.16
C PRO A 62 14.72 -4.80 -0.46
N GLN A 63 15.55 -5.01 0.57
CA GLN A 63 16.97 -5.34 0.44
C GLN A 63 17.21 -6.76 -0.13
N GLU A 64 16.24 -7.65 0.01
CA GLU A 64 16.29 -9.03 -0.49
C GLU A 64 15.73 -9.17 -1.91
N VAL A 65 15.15 -8.09 -2.45
CA VAL A 65 14.58 -8.05 -3.81
C VAL A 65 15.59 -7.43 -4.77
N SER A 66 15.63 -7.95 -6.01
CA SER A 66 16.49 -7.41 -7.06
C SER A 66 16.30 -5.89 -7.21
N PRO A 67 17.37 -5.08 -7.17
CA PRO A 67 17.27 -3.63 -7.40
C PRO A 67 16.62 -3.27 -8.73
N LEU A 68 16.88 -4.06 -9.78
CA LEU A 68 16.29 -3.87 -11.10
C LEU A 68 14.77 -4.08 -11.08
N TYR A 69 14.29 -5.06 -10.31
CA TYR A 69 12.85 -5.28 -10.13
C TYR A 69 12.21 -4.10 -9.39
N LEU A 70 12.83 -3.62 -8.31
CA LEU A 70 12.32 -2.47 -7.56
C LEU A 70 12.27 -1.21 -8.42
N GLU A 71 13.30 -0.96 -9.23
CA GLU A 71 13.33 0.17 -10.16
C GLU A 71 12.20 0.06 -11.20
N ALA A 72 12.02 -1.11 -11.79
CA ALA A 72 10.94 -1.38 -12.75
C ALA A 72 9.56 -1.21 -12.10
N LEU A 73 9.35 -1.80 -10.92
CA LEU A 73 8.11 -1.70 -10.16
C LEU A 73 7.76 -0.24 -9.87
N LEU A 74 8.66 0.51 -9.28
CA LEU A 74 8.44 1.91 -8.92
C LEU A 74 8.24 2.78 -10.17
N THR A 75 9.01 2.56 -11.23
CA THR A 75 8.85 3.31 -12.47
C THR A 75 7.48 3.10 -13.10
N TYR A 76 6.96 1.88 -13.04
CA TYR A 76 5.69 1.51 -13.66
C TYR A 76 4.48 1.90 -12.79
N GLU A 77 4.53 1.57 -11.48
CA GLU A 77 3.39 1.75 -10.57
C GLU A 77 3.35 3.14 -9.94
N ASP A 78 4.51 3.67 -9.51
CA ASP A 78 4.56 4.93 -8.77
C ASP A 78 5.97 5.56 -8.79
N ARG A 79 6.36 6.15 -9.90
CA ARG A 79 7.69 6.72 -10.10
C ARG A 79 8.14 7.71 -9.01
N TRP A 80 7.18 8.40 -8.37
CA TRP A 80 7.44 9.43 -7.37
C TRP A 80 7.11 8.95 -5.95
N PHE A 81 7.06 7.64 -5.73
CA PHE A 81 6.65 7.00 -4.48
C PHE A 81 7.28 7.62 -3.23
N TYR A 82 8.59 7.84 -3.25
CA TYR A 82 9.33 8.40 -2.13
C TYR A 82 9.16 9.92 -1.93
N GLN A 83 8.47 10.62 -2.85
CA GLN A 83 8.41 12.08 -2.87
C GLN A 83 7.04 12.66 -2.52
N HIS A 84 5.99 11.84 -2.47
CA HIS A 84 4.64 12.30 -2.17
C HIS A 84 4.08 11.62 -0.89
N PRO A 85 3.15 12.28 -0.15
CA PRO A 85 2.56 11.74 1.08
C PRO A 85 1.39 10.77 0.77
N GLY A 86 1.66 9.68 0.05
CA GLY A 86 0.70 8.63 -0.27
C GLY A 86 -0.28 8.92 -1.41
N VAL A 87 -0.58 10.16 -1.69
CA VAL A 87 -1.42 10.60 -2.81
C VAL A 87 -0.60 11.51 -3.71
N ASN A 88 -0.61 11.26 -5.00
CA ASN A 88 0.07 12.11 -5.98
C ASN A 88 -0.97 12.96 -6.75
N PRO A 89 -1.14 14.26 -6.41
CA PRO A 89 -2.13 15.12 -7.05
C PRO A 89 -1.88 15.30 -8.55
N LEU A 90 -0.62 15.32 -8.97
CA LEU A 90 -0.25 15.46 -10.38
C LEU A 90 -0.64 14.22 -11.18
N ALA A 91 -0.42 13.02 -10.60
CA ALA A 91 -0.85 11.76 -11.22
C ALA A 91 -2.38 11.66 -11.30
N LEU A 92 -3.09 12.09 -10.25
CA LEU A 92 -4.55 12.17 -10.25
C LEU A 92 -5.08 13.15 -11.30
N GLY A 93 -4.51 14.35 -11.39
CA GLY A 93 -4.87 15.35 -12.38
C GLY A 93 -4.63 14.87 -13.81
N ARG A 94 -3.46 14.24 -14.05
CA ARG A 94 -3.14 13.63 -15.35
C ARG A 94 -4.13 12.52 -15.70
N ALA A 95 -4.40 11.61 -14.79
CA ALA A 95 -5.34 10.51 -15.01
C ALA A 95 -6.77 11.03 -15.28
N ALA A 96 -7.23 12.01 -14.53
CA ALA A 96 -8.51 12.65 -14.75
C ALA A 96 -8.59 13.28 -16.15
N TRP A 97 -7.58 14.04 -16.55
CA TRP A 97 -7.50 14.65 -17.87
C TRP A 97 -7.51 13.60 -19.00
N GLN A 98 -6.67 12.58 -18.90
CA GLN A 98 -6.58 11.49 -19.89
C GLN A 98 -7.89 10.71 -20.04
N ASN A 99 -8.55 10.44 -18.93
CA ASN A 99 -9.81 9.69 -18.92
C ASN A 99 -10.97 10.53 -19.48
N LEU A 100 -11.00 11.84 -19.18
CA LEU A 100 -12.00 12.76 -19.73
C LEU A 100 -11.79 12.98 -21.24
N SER A 101 -10.55 13.23 -21.66
CA SER A 101 -10.24 13.48 -23.07
C SER A 101 -10.33 12.24 -23.95
N GLY A 102 -10.03 11.05 -23.38
CA GLY A 102 -10.05 9.78 -24.09
C GLY A 102 -11.40 9.04 -24.10
N GLY A 103 -12.42 9.55 -23.38
CA GLY A 103 -13.75 8.93 -23.26
C GLY A 103 -13.76 7.52 -22.65
N ARG A 104 -12.63 7.06 -22.13
CA ARG A 104 -12.45 5.75 -21.46
C ARG A 104 -11.36 5.84 -20.40
N VAL A 105 -11.32 4.87 -19.49
CA VAL A 105 -10.25 4.77 -18.49
C VAL A 105 -8.95 4.37 -19.17
N LEU A 106 -8.08 5.34 -19.44
CA LEU A 106 -6.77 5.15 -20.07
C LEU A 106 -5.63 5.04 -19.05
N SER A 107 -5.77 5.67 -17.90
CA SER A 107 -4.73 5.77 -16.89
C SER A 107 -5.32 5.74 -15.49
N GLY A 108 -4.64 5.04 -14.57
CA GLY A 108 -4.92 5.06 -13.14
C GLY A 108 -4.06 6.13 -12.45
N GLY A 109 -4.67 6.89 -11.53
CA GLY A 109 -3.96 7.83 -10.66
C GLY A 109 -3.69 7.24 -9.26
N SER A 110 -3.76 5.91 -9.11
CA SER A 110 -3.53 5.27 -7.82
C SER A 110 -2.05 5.09 -7.57
N THR A 111 -1.58 5.55 -6.43
CA THR A 111 -0.21 5.36 -5.95
C THR A 111 0.00 3.98 -5.36
N LEU A 112 1.25 3.61 -5.11
CA LEU A 112 1.60 2.36 -4.44
C LEU A 112 1.02 2.29 -3.03
N SER A 113 1.09 3.37 -2.25
CA SER A 113 0.44 3.46 -0.93
C SER A 113 -1.08 3.26 -0.98
N MET A 114 -1.75 3.78 -2.01
CA MET A 114 -3.18 3.54 -2.24
C MET A 114 -3.49 2.09 -2.57
N GLN A 115 -2.60 1.40 -3.28
CA GLN A 115 -2.73 -0.02 -3.56
C GLN A 115 -2.57 -0.83 -2.27
N VAL A 116 -1.56 -0.55 -1.46
CA VAL A 116 -1.37 -1.18 -0.14
C VAL A 116 -2.60 -0.95 0.75
N ALA A 117 -3.11 0.28 0.84
CA ALA A 117 -4.33 0.60 1.59
C ALA A 117 -5.52 -0.30 1.20
N ARG A 118 -5.65 -0.59 -0.10
CA ARG A 118 -6.70 -1.48 -0.61
C ARG A 118 -6.43 -2.96 -0.33
N LEU A 119 -5.17 -3.39 -0.31
CA LEU A 119 -4.79 -4.76 0.04
C LEU A 119 -5.07 -5.06 1.52
N LEU A 120 -4.83 -4.07 2.41
CA LEU A 120 -5.05 -4.22 3.84
C LEU A 120 -6.53 -4.09 4.24
N ASP A 121 -7.28 -3.22 3.57
CA ASP A 121 -8.70 -2.96 3.87
C ASP A 121 -9.51 -2.94 2.56
N PRO A 122 -9.86 -4.13 2.03
CA PRO A 122 -10.60 -4.26 0.77
C PRO A 122 -11.95 -3.55 0.82
N HIS A 123 -12.33 -2.91 -0.27
CA HIS A 123 -13.59 -2.17 -0.38
C HIS A 123 -14.13 -2.18 -1.81
N GLN A 124 -15.42 -1.91 -1.96
CA GLN A 124 -16.07 -1.82 -3.25
C GLN A 124 -15.58 -0.62 -4.06
N ARG A 125 -15.65 -0.71 -5.40
CA ARG A 125 -15.30 0.37 -6.34
C ARG A 125 -16.39 1.44 -6.39
N THR A 126 -16.66 2.09 -5.27
CA THR A 126 -17.62 3.20 -5.11
C THR A 126 -16.90 4.47 -4.69
N LEU A 127 -17.57 5.61 -4.72
CA LEU A 127 -17.02 6.86 -4.18
C LEU A 127 -16.70 6.73 -2.69
N ALA A 128 -17.60 6.11 -1.90
CA ALA A 128 -17.36 5.85 -0.49
C ALA A 128 -16.12 4.97 -0.27
N GLY A 129 -15.97 3.89 -1.07
CA GLY A 129 -14.77 3.06 -1.06
C GLY A 129 -13.50 3.85 -1.43
N LYS A 130 -13.60 4.82 -2.35
CA LYS A 130 -12.47 5.69 -2.69
C LYS A 130 -12.08 6.62 -1.54
N PHE A 131 -13.06 7.19 -0.81
CA PHE A 131 -12.77 7.97 0.39
C PHE A 131 -12.15 7.12 1.50
N LYS A 132 -12.66 5.90 1.71
CA LYS A 132 -12.06 4.94 2.64
C LYS A 132 -10.61 4.63 2.26
N GLN A 133 -10.32 4.38 0.98
CA GLN A 133 -8.96 4.15 0.48
C GLN A 133 -8.05 5.35 0.76
N LEU A 134 -8.51 6.58 0.49
CA LEU A 134 -7.74 7.78 0.76
C LEU A 134 -7.43 7.93 2.26
N TRP A 135 -8.41 7.69 3.13
CA TRP A 135 -8.21 7.70 4.58
C TRP A 135 -7.15 6.68 5.02
N ARG A 136 -7.28 5.42 4.57
CA ARG A 136 -6.30 4.36 4.86
C ARG A 136 -4.90 4.68 4.31
N THR A 137 -4.83 5.32 3.15
CA THR A 137 -3.56 5.79 2.58
C THR A 137 -2.88 6.82 3.47
N LEU A 138 -3.64 7.80 3.97
CA LEU A 138 -3.10 8.81 4.90
C LEU A 138 -2.65 8.19 6.23
N GLN A 139 -3.39 7.22 6.77
CA GLN A 139 -2.98 6.48 7.96
C GLN A 139 -1.68 5.69 7.71
N LEU A 140 -1.54 5.00 6.57
CA LEU A 140 -0.30 4.32 6.20
C LEU A 140 0.90 5.28 6.24
N GLU A 141 0.80 6.41 5.55
CA GLU A 141 1.89 7.40 5.49
C GLU A 141 2.15 8.11 6.84
N TRP A 142 1.18 8.11 7.73
CA TRP A 142 1.33 8.68 9.06
C TRP A 142 2.05 7.72 10.03
N HIS A 143 1.75 6.44 9.92
CA HIS A 143 2.24 5.42 10.86
C HIS A 143 3.47 4.67 10.37
N LEU A 144 3.70 4.60 9.05
CA LEU A 144 4.73 3.77 8.44
C LEU A 144 5.68 4.61 7.56
N SER A 145 6.92 4.21 7.53
CA SER A 145 7.91 4.70 6.57
C SER A 145 7.60 4.19 5.15
N LYS A 146 8.19 4.83 4.14
CA LYS A 146 8.08 4.38 2.74
C LYS A 146 8.56 2.96 2.53
N ASP A 147 9.64 2.58 3.19
CA ASP A 147 10.19 1.22 3.07
C ASP A 147 9.28 0.17 3.72
N GLU A 148 8.61 0.50 4.83
CA GLU A 148 7.61 -0.37 5.43
C GLU A 148 6.37 -0.53 4.54
N ILE A 149 5.90 0.56 3.90
CA ILE A 149 4.80 0.51 2.92
C ILE A 149 5.21 -0.32 1.70
N LEU A 150 6.43 -0.14 1.18
CA LEU A 150 6.96 -0.95 0.09
C LEU A 150 7.05 -2.42 0.49
N THR A 151 7.51 -2.72 1.70
CA THR A 151 7.56 -4.08 2.24
C THR A 151 6.18 -4.73 2.28
N LEU A 152 5.15 -4.00 2.72
CA LEU A 152 3.77 -4.49 2.69
C LEU A 152 3.32 -4.80 1.26
N TYR A 153 3.67 -3.96 0.29
CA TYR A 153 3.36 -4.21 -1.12
C TYR A 153 4.05 -5.47 -1.64
N LEU A 154 5.37 -5.57 -1.43
CA LEU A 154 6.19 -6.70 -1.89
C LEU A 154 5.70 -8.04 -1.33
N ASN A 155 5.15 -8.03 -0.12
CA ASN A 155 4.65 -9.23 0.54
C ASN A 155 3.19 -9.58 0.26
N ARG A 156 2.37 -8.63 -0.25
CA ARG A 156 0.91 -8.80 -0.35
C ARG A 156 0.33 -8.56 -1.74
N ALA A 157 1.11 -8.02 -2.68
CA ALA A 157 0.64 -7.84 -4.05
C ALA A 157 0.20 -9.19 -4.63
N PRO A 158 -0.99 -9.26 -5.27
CA PRO A 158 -1.50 -10.51 -5.84
C PRO A 158 -0.76 -10.83 -7.15
N PHE A 159 -0.31 -12.08 -7.29
CA PHE A 159 0.33 -12.58 -8.50
C PHE A 159 -0.48 -13.68 -9.22
N GLY A 160 -1.71 -13.92 -8.77
CA GLY A 160 -2.63 -14.89 -9.36
C GLY A 160 -2.96 -16.04 -8.41
N GLY A 161 -4.22 -16.51 -8.46
CA GLY A 161 -4.70 -17.53 -7.56
C GLY A 161 -4.45 -17.21 -6.08
N THR A 162 -3.78 -18.11 -5.39
CA THR A 162 -3.41 -17.97 -3.98
C THR A 162 -1.98 -17.43 -3.77
N LEU A 163 -1.27 -17.01 -4.84
CA LEU A 163 0.08 -16.45 -4.74
C LEU A 163 0.03 -14.98 -4.38
N GLN A 164 0.65 -14.62 -3.27
CA GLN A 164 0.83 -13.25 -2.81
C GLN A 164 2.29 -12.96 -2.49
N GLY A 165 2.71 -11.78 -2.90
CA GLY A 165 4.08 -11.30 -2.69
C GLY A 165 5.07 -11.78 -3.74
N VAL A 166 6.13 -10.97 -3.87
CA VAL A 166 7.15 -11.17 -4.91
C VAL A 166 7.95 -12.45 -4.69
N ALA A 167 8.21 -12.84 -3.44
CA ALA A 167 8.95 -14.08 -3.15
C ALA A 167 8.17 -15.31 -3.59
N ALA A 168 6.86 -15.39 -3.32
CA ALA A 168 6.02 -16.49 -3.78
C ALA A 168 5.96 -16.55 -5.32
N ALA A 169 5.81 -15.40 -5.96
CA ALA A 169 5.79 -15.29 -7.42
C ALA A 169 7.09 -15.75 -8.06
N SER A 170 8.25 -15.33 -7.53
CA SER A 170 9.57 -15.70 -8.07
C SER A 170 9.86 -17.19 -8.02
N TRP A 171 9.15 -17.96 -7.20
CA TRP A 171 9.29 -19.40 -7.11
C TRP A 171 8.24 -20.17 -7.91
N ALA A 172 7.13 -19.53 -8.24
CA ALA A 172 6.04 -20.13 -8.99
C ALA A 172 6.21 -19.98 -10.51
N TYR A 173 6.91 -18.92 -10.94
CA TYR A 173 7.12 -18.55 -12.35
C TYR A 173 8.60 -18.57 -12.74
#